data_bbac1e25f147e42138d5001e03db4ed8
#
_entry.id   bbac1e25f147e42138d5001e03db4ed8
#
_cell.length_a   1.000
_cell.length_b   1.000
_cell.length_c   1.000
_cell.angle_alpha   90.00
_cell.angle_beta   90.00
_cell.angle_gamma   90.00
#
_symmetry.space_group_name_H-M   'P 1'
#
loop_
_entity.id
_entity.type
_entity.pdbx_description
1 polymer ?
#
loop_
_entity_poly.entity_id
_entity_poly.type
_entity_poly.pdbx_seq_one_letter_code
_entity_poly.pdbx_strand_id
1 'polypeptide(L)'
;MKGKHHIIVESARLKYEFDIKRNITIIQGDSATGKTTLIDLLSDYQNGRENSPVHIESDVPCEVFAGAGDRWRAVLELITDSIVFIDEENHFIRQKEFAEVVRNSTNYFVLITREALPVLPYSIHEIYGIRTSGKYHFPEKIYHEFYPIYGDTLRSQ
;
A
#
# COMPACT_ATOMS: atom_id res chain seq x y z
N MET A 1 -13.16 -1.50 -8.09
CA MET A 1 -12.14 -0.75 -8.84
C MET A 1 -11.61 -1.63 -9.94
N LYS A 2 -11.19 -1.05 -11.03
CA LYS A 2 -10.68 -1.83 -12.17
C LYS A 2 -9.40 -1.22 -12.72
N GLY A 3 -8.57 -2.07 -13.29
CA GLY A 3 -7.37 -1.66 -14.01
C GLY A 3 -6.19 -1.33 -13.14
N LYS A 4 -5.18 -0.82 -13.80
CA LYS A 4 -3.93 -0.45 -13.16
C LYS A 4 -3.92 1.04 -12.84
N HIS A 5 -3.50 1.38 -11.64
CA HIS A 5 -3.36 2.76 -11.18
C HIS A 5 -1.91 3.03 -10.84
N HIS A 6 -1.36 4.06 -11.44
CA HIS A 6 0.01 4.48 -11.20
C HIS A 6 0.02 5.53 -10.10
N ILE A 7 0.87 5.33 -9.10
CA ILE A 7 0.90 6.17 -7.92
C ILE A 7 2.31 6.70 -7.70
N ILE A 8 2.40 7.99 -7.41
CA ILE A 8 3.64 8.62 -7.00
C ILE A 8 3.41 9.29 -5.66
N VAL A 9 4.25 8.96 -4.68
CA VAL A 9 4.24 9.59 -3.34
C VAL A 9 5.60 10.23 -3.15
N GLU A 10 5.63 11.52 -2.90
CA GLU A 10 6.86 12.28 -2.96
C GLU A 10 6.96 13.34 -1.88
N SER A 11 8.14 13.47 -1.26
CA SER A 11 8.50 14.56 -0.38
C SER A 11 9.77 15.21 -0.90
N ALA A 12 10.35 16.14 -0.14
CA ALA A 12 11.59 16.80 -0.56
C ALA A 12 12.74 15.81 -0.76
N ARG A 13 12.78 14.72 0.02
CA ARG A 13 13.90 13.78 0.03
C ARG A 13 13.60 12.39 -0.46
N LEU A 14 12.31 12.04 -0.58
CA LEU A 14 11.90 10.67 -0.89
C LEU A 14 10.89 10.66 -2.01
N LYS A 15 10.99 9.65 -2.88
CA LYS A 15 10.00 9.43 -3.92
C LYS A 15 9.71 7.94 -4.01
N TYR A 16 8.43 7.59 -3.94
CA TYR A 16 7.94 6.24 -4.16
C TYR A 16 7.11 6.26 -5.45
N GLU A 17 7.36 5.31 -6.32
CA GLU A 17 6.59 5.20 -7.56
C GLU A 17 6.25 3.73 -7.79
N PHE A 18 4.96 3.43 -7.97
CA PHE A 18 4.50 2.05 -8.09
C PHE A 18 3.14 1.96 -8.74
N ASP A 19 2.78 0.76 -9.17
CA ASP A 19 1.48 0.44 -9.77
C ASP A 19 0.68 -0.49 -8.88
N ILE A 20 -0.62 -0.23 -8.76
CA ILE A 20 -1.56 -1.10 -8.06
C ILE A 20 -2.64 -1.51 -9.06
N LYS A 21 -2.88 -2.81 -9.20
CA LYS A 21 -3.77 -3.33 -10.23
C LYS A 21 -4.72 -4.45 -9.79
N ARG A 22 -4.67 -4.85 -8.53
CA ARG A 22 -5.49 -5.94 -7.99
C ARG A 22 -6.19 -5.51 -6.71
N ASN A 23 -7.22 -6.26 -6.33
CA ASN A 23 -7.97 -5.99 -5.12
C ASN A 23 -7.08 -5.98 -3.88
N ILE A 24 -6.08 -6.85 -3.85
CA ILE A 24 -5.17 -6.97 -2.71
C ILE A 24 -3.74 -6.96 -3.22
N THR A 25 -2.94 -6.07 -2.66
CA THR A 25 -1.49 -6.01 -2.87
C THR A 25 -0.83 -6.10 -1.51
N ILE A 26 0.16 -6.95 -1.39
CA ILE A 26 0.92 -7.14 -0.14
C ILE A 26 2.28 -6.49 -0.29
N ILE A 27 2.63 -5.64 0.66
CA ILE A 27 3.99 -5.10 0.78
C ILE A 27 4.63 -5.84 1.96
N GLN A 28 5.63 -6.64 1.67
CA GLN A 28 6.27 -7.54 2.64
C GLN A 28 7.74 -7.16 2.83
N GLY A 29 8.27 -7.44 3.99
CA GLY A 29 9.69 -7.23 4.27
C GLY A 29 9.93 -6.67 5.67
N ASP A 30 11.19 -6.50 5.99
CA ASP A 30 11.61 -6.01 7.30
C ASP A 30 11.38 -4.50 7.43
N SER A 31 11.41 -4.01 8.67
CA SER A 31 11.19 -2.60 8.98
C SER A 31 12.22 -1.67 8.32
N ALA A 32 13.38 -2.19 7.95
CA ALA A 32 14.43 -1.38 7.33
C ALA A 32 14.20 -1.11 5.84
N THR A 33 13.11 -1.58 5.25
CA THR A 33 12.89 -1.51 3.80
C THR A 33 12.18 -0.26 3.31
N GLY A 34 11.75 0.63 4.22
CA GLY A 34 11.03 1.85 3.84
C GLY A 34 9.52 1.75 3.89
N LYS A 35 8.96 0.63 4.35
CA LYS A 35 7.51 0.44 4.47
C LYS A 35 6.86 1.44 5.41
N THR A 36 7.44 1.60 6.59
CA THR A 36 6.94 2.51 7.61
C THR A 36 7.00 3.94 7.10
N THR A 37 8.09 4.29 6.41
CA THR A 37 8.26 5.62 5.86
C THR A 37 7.18 5.94 4.81
N LEU A 38 6.82 4.95 3.99
CA LEU A 38 5.74 5.14 3.01
C LEU A 38 4.42 5.45 3.71
N ILE A 39 4.08 4.69 4.75
CA ILE A 39 2.86 4.93 5.53
C ILE A 39 2.89 6.31 6.17
N ASP A 40 4.03 6.72 6.70
CA ASP A 40 4.18 8.03 7.32
C ASP A 40 3.94 9.17 6.32
N LEU A 41 4.48 9.05 5.11
CA LEU A 41 4.25 10.05 4.06
C LEU A 41 2.78 10.14 3.67
N LEU A 42 2.13 8.99 3.51
CA LEU A 42 0.71 8.95 3.18
C LEU A 42 -0.15 9.55 4.28
N SER A 43 0.20 9.28 5.55
CA SER A 43 -0.50 9.84 6.70
C SER A 43 -0.33 11.35 6.78
N ASP A 44 0.88 11.84 6.54
CA ASP A 44 1.16 13.27 6.52
C ASP A 44 0.33 13.98 5.47
N TYR A 45 0.23 13.41 4.28
CA TYR A 45 -0.60 13.96 3.22
C TYR A 45 -2.07 13.99 3.62
N GLN A 46 -2.57 12.88 4.18
CA GLN A 46 -3.97 12.76 4.56
C GLN A 46 -4.34 13.77 5.65
N ASN A 47 -3.45 14.05 6.58
CA ASN A 47 -3.67 14.98 7.66
C ASN A 47 -3.52 16.44 7.25
N GLY A 48 -2.63 16.75 6.34
CA GLY A 48 -2.32 18.12 5.94
C GLY A 48 -2.92 18.57 4.61
N ARG A 49 -3.26 17.62 3.75
CA ARG A 49 -3.80 17.90 2.40
C ARG A 49 -2.91 18.89 1.65
N GLU A 50 -3.46 20.00 1.21
CA GLU A 50 -2.73 21.03 0.44
C GLU A 50 -1.58 21.66 1.21
N ASN A 51 -1.64 21.61 2.53
CA ASN A 51 -0.60 22.18 3.40
C ASN A 51 0.50 21.19 3.73
N SER A 52 0.38 19.95 3.27
CA SER A 52 1.38 18.93 3.53
C SER A 52 2.61 19.13 2.64
N PRO A 53 3.82 18.84 3.16
CA PRO A 53 5.02 18.80 2.32
C PRO A 53 5.06 17.57 1.42
N VAL A 54 4.12 16.66 1.56
CA VAL A 54 4.03 15.44 0.76
C VAL A 54 3.10 15.67 -0.41
N HIS A 55 3.51 15.23 -1.59
CA HIS A 55 2.72 15.30 -2.81
C HIS A 55 2.37 13.89 -3.28
N ILE A 56 1.11 13.68 -3.66
CA ILE A 56 0.65 12.39 -4.20
C ILE A 56 0.05 12.62 -5.57
N GLU A 57 0.52 11.84 -6.56
CA GLU A 57 -0.09 11.77 -7.88
C GLU A 57 -0.79 10.42 -8.03
N SER A 58 -2.08 10.44 -8.28
CA SER A 58 -2.90 9.26 -8.49
C SER A 58 -4.20 9.68 -9.13
N ASP A 59 -4.75 8.85 -9.99
CA ASP A 59 -6.06 9.10 -10.62
C ASP A 59 -7.22 8.75 -9.68
N VAL A 60 -6.93 8.13 -8.54
CA VAL A 60 -7.93 7.79 -7.52
C VAL A 60 -7.41 8.19 -6.14
N PRO A 61 -8.30 8.44 -5.17
CA PRO A 61 -7.85 8.78 -3.82
C PRO A 61 -7.02 7.67 -3.20
N CYS A 62 -6.00 8.06 -2.44
CA CYS A 62 -5.18 7.16 -1.64
C CYS A 62 -5.38 7.50 -0.18
N GLU A 63 -5.76 6.51 0.63
CA GLU A 63 -6.04 6.73 2.04
C GLU A 63 -5.30 5.72 2.91
N VAL A 64 -4.88 6.18 4.09
CA VAL A 64 -4.36 5.31 5.13
C VAL A 64 -5.47 5.05 6.12
N PHE A 65 -5.73 3.79 6.41
CA PHE A 65 -6.76 3.41 7.36
C PHE A 65 -6.12 2.87 8.63
N ALA A 66 -6.48 3.45 9.78
CA ALA A 66 -5.94 3.04 11.06
C ALA A 66 -6.85 3.49 12.21
N GLY A 67 -6.76 2.77 13.32
CA GLY A 67 -7.25 3.25 14.61
C GLY A 67 -8.75 3.27 14.83
N ALA A 68 -9.53 2.54 14.06
CA ALA A 68 -10.99 2.54 14.23
C ALA A 68 -11.48 1.56 15.31
N GLY A 69 -10.60 0.74 15.87
CA GLY A 69 -10.97 -0.23 16.90
C GLY A 69 -12.05 -1.19 16.41
N ASP A 70 -13.06 -1.44 17.24
CA ASP A 70 -14.13 -2.37 16.91
C ASP A 70 -15.06 -1.87 15.79
N ARG A 71 -14.96 -0.60 15.45
CA ARG A 71 -15.78 0.00 14.40
C ARG A 71 -15.11 -0.04 13.04
N TRP A 72 -14.03 -0.76 12.92
CA TRP A 72 -13.23 -0.77 11.70
C TRP A 72 -14.06 -1.10 10.46
N ARG A 73 -14.97 -2.06 10.57
CA ARG A 73 -15.79 -2.48 9.42
C ARG A 73 -16.72 -1.37 8.96
N ALA A 74 -17.44 -0.76 9.88
CA ALA A 74 -18.36 0.32 9.55
C ALA A 74 -17.65 1.51 8.92
N VAL A 75 -16.50 1.88 9.48
CA VAL A 75 -15.71 3.00 8.96
C VAL A 75 -15.13 2.67 7.59
N LEU A 76 -14.58 1.46 7.43
CA LEU A 76 -13.97 1.04 6.18
C LEU A 76 -15.00 0.98 5.05
N GLU A 77 -16.21 0.55 5.33
CA GLU A 77 -17.28 0.47 4.33
C GLU A 77 -17.73 1.85 3.83
N LEU A 78 -17.38 2.92 4.51
CA LEU A 78 -17.65 4.28 4.06
C LEU A 78 -16.65 4.75 2.98
N ILE A 79 -15.53 4.08 2.83
CA ILE A 79 -14.52 4.42 1.85
C ILE A 79 -14.85 3.69 0.55
N THR A 80 -14.92 4.43 -0.55
CA THR A 80 -15.24 3.85 -1.86
C THR A 80 -14.29 4.37 -2.94
N ASP A 81 -14.06 3.54 -3.95
CA ASP A 81 -13.29 3.90 -5.16
C ASP A 81 -11.91 4.49 -4.85
N SER A 82 -11.25 3.93 -3.85
CA SER A 82 -9.97 4.43 -3.36
C SER A 82 -8.95 3.30 -3.25
N ILE A 83 -7.68 3.69 -3.12
CA ILE A 83 -6.62 2.76 -2.76
C ILE A 83 -6.36 2.95 -1.27
N VAL A 84 -6.61 1.91 -0.49
CA VAL A 84 -6.57 1.96 0.97
C VAL A 84 -5.33 1.22 1.47
N PHE A 85 -4.48 1.93 2.19
CA PHE A 85 -3.25 1.38 2.77
C PHE A 85 -3.50 1.04 4.23
N ILE A 86 -3.21 -0.20 4.61
CA ILE A 86 -3.44 -0.69 5.98
C ILE A 86 -2.21 -1.47 6.43
N ASP A 87 -1.64 -1.09 7.56
CA ASP A 87 -0.48 -1.79 8.08
C ASP A 87 -0.87 -2.90 9.07
N GLU A 88 0.10 -3.73 9.45
CA GLU A 88 -0.12 -4.91 10.27
C GLU A 88 -0.52 -4.62 11.72
N GLU A 89 -0.42 -3.39 12.17
CA GLU A 89 -0.91 -3.01 13.49
C GLU A 89 -2.43 -3.09 13.58
N ASN A 90 -3.09 -3.05 12.43
CA ASN A 90 -4.53 -3.20 12.34
C ASN A 90 -4.88 -4.70 12.29
N HIS A 91 -5.12 -5.30 13.44
CA HIS A 91 -5.30 -6.76 13.56
C HIS A 91 -6.47 -7.31 12.76
N PHE A 92 -7.45 -6.49 12.42
CA PHE A 92 -8.62 -6.95 11.67
C PHE A 92 -8.28 -7.51 10.29
N ILE A 93 -7.13 -7.17 9.72
CA ILE A 93 -6.74 -7.70 8.41
C ILE A 93 -6.56 -9.22 8.42
N ARG A 94 -6.43 -9.82 9.62
CA ARG A 94 -6.28 -11.26 9.79
C ARG A 94 -7.63 -11.97 9.96
N GLN A 95 -8.73 -11.24 10.03
CA GLN A 95 -10.05 -11.78 10.27
C GLN A 95 -10.77 -12.11 8.97
N LYS A 96 -11.62 -13.13 9.03
CA LYS A 96 -12.45 -13.52 7.87
C LYS A 96 -13.40 -12.41 7.45
N GLU A 97 -13.85 -11.58 8.40
CA GLU A 97 -14.71 -10.44 8.10
C GLU A 97 -14.03 -9.46 7.15
N PHE A 98 -12.73 -9.27 7.30
CA PHE A 98 -12.00 -8.38 6.41
C PHE A 98 -12.01 -8.91 4.98
N ALA A 99 -11.87 -10.22 4.81
CA ALA A 99 -11.93 -10.85 3.49
C ALA A 99 -13.30 -10.58 2.84
N GLU A 100 -14.37 -10.60 3.61
CA GLU A 100 -15.71 -10.30 3.11
C GLU A 100 -15.82 -8.84 2.66
N VAL A 101 -15.27 -7.93 3.45
CA VAL A 101 -15.27 -6.49 3.10
C VAL A 101 -14.52 -6.27 1.81
N VAL A 102 -13.35 -6.86 1.66
CA VAL A 102 -12.54 -6.73 0.44
C VAL A 102 -13.31 -7.23 -0.79
N ARG A 103 -13.94 -8.38 -0.67
CA ARG A 103 -14.67 -8.99 -1.78
C ARG A 103 -15.82 -8.11 -2.28
N ASN A 104 -16.49 -7.40 -1.37
CA ASN A 104 -17.64 -6.57 -1.69
C ASN A 104 -17.31 -5.09 -1.88
N SER A 105 -16.03 -4.74 -1.86
CA SER A 105 -15.58 -3.36 -1.92
C SER A 105 -15.27 -2.90 -3.34
N THR A 106 -15.40 -1.61 -3.57
CA THR A 106 -14.93 -0.98 -4.81
C THR A 106 -13.49 -0.49 -4.70
N ASN A 107 -12.85 -0.70 -3.56
CA ASN A 107 -11.48 -0.24 -3.30
C ASN A 107 -10.45 -1.29 -3.71
N TYR A 108 -9.21 -0.84 -3.88
CA TYR A 108 -8.04 -1.70 -3.83
C TYR A 108 -7.41 -1.54 -2.46
N PHE A 109 -6.88 -2.62 -1.92
CA PHE A 109 -6.25 -2.63 -0.60
C PHE A 109 -4.77 -2.96 -0.72
N VAL A 110 -3.94 -2.13 -0.11
CA VAL A 110 -2.51 -2.36 -0.01
C VAL A 110 -2.20 -2.67 1.45
N LEU A 111 -1.81 -3.89 1.72
CA LEU A 111 -1.58 -4.37 3.09
C LEU A 111 -0.10 -4.48 3.34
N ILE A 112 0.37 -3.79 4.36
CA ILE A 112 1.79 -3.75 4.70
C ILE A 112 2.00 -4.66 5.91
N THR A 113 2.63 -5.80 5.68
CA THR A 113 2.75 -6.84 6.70
C THR A 113 4.01 -7.67 6.49
N ARG A 114 4.56 -8.18 7.58
CA ARG A 114 5.68 -9.13 7.54
C ARG A 114 5.21 -10.57 7.51
N GLU A 115 3.93 -10.81 7.76
CA GLU A 115 3.37 -12.15 7.88
C GLU A 115 2.42 -12.48 6.74
N ALA A 116 2.28 -13.77 6.45
CA ALA A 116 1.26 -14.23 5.53
C ALA A 116 -0.13 -13.97 6.08
N LEU A 117 -1.10 -13.74 5.17
CA LEU A 117 -2.49 -13.50 5.54
C LEU A 117 -3.36 -14.59 4.90
N PRO A 118 -3.41 -15.80 5.51
CA PRO A 118 -4.01 -16.97 4.86
C PRO A 118 -5.51 -16.85 4.62
N VAL A 119 -6.20 -15.95 5.31
CA VAL A 119 -7.64 -15.77 5.11
C VAL A 119 -7.97 -14.94 3.86
N LEU A 120 -6.99 -14.30 3.26
CA LEU A 120 -7.20 -13.41 2.12
C LEU A 120 -6.84 -14.08 0.79
N PRO A 121 -7.65 -13.91 -0.25
CA PRO A 121 -7.40 -14.50 -1.56
C PRO A 121 -6.48 -13.63 -2.43
N TYR A 122 -5.27 -13.35 -1.95
CA TYR A 122 -4.32 -12.57 -2.73
C TYR A 122 -3.44 -13.48 -3.59
N SER A 123 -2.90 -12.91 -4.65
CA SER A 123 -1.98 -13.61 -5.52
C SER A 123 -0.55 -13.43 -5.05
N ILE A 124 0.27 -14.49 -5.12
CA ILE A 124 1.70 -14.38 -4.83
C ILE A 124 2.40 -13.45 -5.82
N HIS A 125 1.81 -13.21 -6.99
CA HIS A 125 2.35 -12.26 -7.96
C HIS A 125 2.12 -10.82 -7.56
N GLU A 126 1.29 -10.58 -6.54
CA GLU A 126 1.04 -9.25 -6.00
C GLU A 126 1.64 -9.07 -4.61
N ILE A 127 2.71 -9.79 -4.33
CA ILE A 127 3.51 -9.61 -3.11
C ILE A 127 4.80 -8.89 -3.51
N TYR A 128 5.01 -7.71 -2.95
CA TYR A 128 6.12 -6.84 -3.32
C TYR A 128 7.00 -6.50 -2.12
N GLY A 129 8.28 -6.27 -2.39
CA GLY A 129 9.18 -5.61 -1.45
C GLY A 129 9.41 -4.18 -1.91
N ILE A 130 10.04 -3.40 -1.07
CA ILE A 130 10.45 -2.04 -1.39
C ILE A 130 11.97 -1.99 -1.37
N ARG A 131 12.55 -1.37 -2.39
CA ARG A 131 14.01 -1.16 -2.46
C ARG A 131 14.31 0.20 -3.02
N THR A 132 15.52 0.68 -2.74
CA THR A 132 16.01 1.92 -3.36
C THR A 132 16.28 1.65 -4.82
N SER A 133 15.78 2.53 -5.67
CA SER A 133 16.01 2.43 -7.11
C SER A 133 17.40 2.93 -7.45
N GLY A 134 18.17 2.13 -8.19
CA GLY A 134 19.47 2.54 -8.72
C GLY A 134 19.38 3.37 -9.99
N LYS A 135 18.18 3.62 -10.49
CA LYS A 135 17.93 4.32 -11.74
C LYS A 135 18.31 5.81 -11.71
N TYR A 136 18.19 6.41 -10.53
CA TYR A 136 18.35 7.85 -10.37
C TYR A 136 19.44 8.13 -9.34
N HIS A 137 20.37 8.99 -9.70
CA HIS A 137 21.51 9.34 -8.86
C HIS A 137 21.44 10.79 -8.42
N PHE A 138 20.37 11.12 -7.74
CA PHE A 138 20.22 12.46 -7.18
C PHE A 138 20.63 12.42 -5.71
N PRO A 139 21.70 13.09 -5.33
CA PRO A 139 22.15 13.04 -3.94
C PRO A 139 21.14 13.59 -2.94
N GLU A 140 20.18 14.37 -3.41
CA GLU A 140 19.21 15.05 -2.56
C GLU A 140 17.89 14.29 -2.45
N LYS A 141 17.66 13.26 -3.27
CA LYS A 141 16.39 12.53 -3.26
C LYS A 141 16.62 11.05 -3.47
N ILE A 142 16.02 10.27 -2.59
CA ILE A 142 16.10 8.81 -2.64
C ILE A 142 14.81 8.29 -3.28
N TYR A 143 14.97 7.51 -4.35
CA TYR A 143 13.87 6.91 -5.08
C TYR A 143 13.67 5.48 -4.63
N HIS A 144 12.41 5.11 -4.35
CA HIS A 144 12.02 3.77 -3.94
C HIS A 144 11.10 3.17 -4.98
N GLU A 145 11.26 1.89 -5.22
CA GLU A 145 10.41 1.15 -6.14
C GLU A 145 9.93 -0.15 -5.48
N PHE A 146 8.81 -0.67 -5.99
CA PHE A 146 8.32 -1.97 -5.61
C PHE A 146 8.94 -3.02 -6.54
N TYR A 147 9.29 -4.17 -5.99
CA TYR A 147 9.75 -5.29 -6.80
C TYR A 147 8.99 -6.55 -6.38
N PRO A 148 8.61 -7.42 -7.34
CA PRO A 148 7.90 -8.65 -7.01
C PRO A 148 8.84 -9.63 -6.31
N ILE A 149 8.38 -10.19 -5.20
CA ILE A 149 9.20 -11.10 -4.41
C ILE A 149 9.23 -12.49 -5.04
N TYR A 150 8.09 -12.96 -5.56
CA TYR A 150 7.95 -14.34 -6.03
C TYR A 150 7.81 -14.49 -7.54
N GLY A 151 7.45 -13.44 -8.24
CA GLY A 151 7.07 -13.53 -9.64
C GLY A 151 8.12 -14.13 -10.55
N ASP A 152 9.35 -13.63 -10.48
CA ASP A 152 10.43 -14.06 -11.36
C ASP A 152 10.91 -15.48 -11.03
N THR A 153 10.92 -15.83 -9.76
CA THR A 153 11.30 -17.17 -9.32
C THR A 153 10.35 -18.22 -9.88
N LEU A 154 9.05 -17.92 -9.88
CA LEU A 154 8.05 -18.84 -10.39
C LEU A 154 8.15 -19.03 -11.90
N ARG A 155 8.53 -17.99 -12.63
CA ARG A 155 8.67 -18.08 -14.07
C ARG A 155 9.86 -18.91 -14.51
N SER A 156 10.90 -18.93 -13.73
CA SER A 156 12.12 -19.67 -14.08
C SER A 156 11.99 -21.16 -13.83
N GLN A 157 10.89 -21.58 -13.28
CA GLN A 157 10.56 -22.97 -13.07
C GLN A 157 9.59 -23.46 -14.14
#